data_0122f269e599c6bc65a6586e9e7dae81
#
_entry.id   0122f269e599c6bc65a6586e9e7dae81
#
_cell.length_a   1.000
_cell.length_b   1.000
_cell.length_c   1.000
_cell.angle_alpha   90.00
_cell.angle_beta   90.00
_cell.angle_gamma   90.00
#
_symmetry.space_group_name_H-M   'P 1'
#
loop_
_entity.id
_entity.type
_entity.pdbx_description
1 polymer ?
#
loop_
_entity_poly.entity_id
_entity_poly.type
_entity_poly.pdbx_seq_one_letter_code
_entity_poly.pdbx_strand_id
1 'polypeptide(L)'
;MITTPMTRRTLLGTALLTGLAACSSNDPLNSDGSGSGSADLIVGSANFTESEIIAEVYAQSLETVGITIKRRMQIGARDVYVKALQDGSVNLVPEYSGNLLQFFQGASSASDEKSVMASLRKAVPAGMSVGEPSAAQDADSWCVTTEFSHTHKVTSLTDLATLDSLKVGGNPELKERPYGPKGLTKAYGVPSSIVKFTALSDSSGPLTVKALTSGTVDLVDLYTTCLLYTSDA
;
A
#
# COMPACT_ATOMS: atom_id res chain seq x y z
N MET A 1 2.04 -21.74 58.28
CA MET A 1 1.68 -23.15 58.48
C MET A 1 1.49 -23.73 57.09
N ILE A 2 2.19 -24.56 56.70
CA ILE A 2 2.95 -25.77 56.77
C ILE A 2 3.55 -25.98 55.38
N THR A 3 4.83 -26.02 55.35
CA THR A 3 5.75 -26.58 54.38
C THR A 3 5.48 -28.04 54.08
N THR A 4 5.78 -28.52 52.85
CA THR A 4 6.76 -29.62 52.69
C THR A 4 7.07 -29.90 51.22
N PRO A 5 8.32 -30.28 50.92
CA PRO A 5 8.81 -30.59 49.58
C PRO A 5 8.91 -32.10 49.36
N MET A 6 8.93 -32.57 48.13
CA MET A 6 9.43 -33.93 47.77
C MET A 6 9.88 -33.95 46.33
N THR A 7 11.06 -34.15 46.12
CA THR A 7 12.04 -35.22 46.05
C THR A 7 12.21 -35.78 44.63
N ARG A 8 13.44 -35.59 44.14
CA ARG A 8 14.05 -36.21 42.95
C ARG A 8 13.94 -37.74 43.01
N ARG A 9 13.67 -38.34 41.89
CA ARG A 9 14.10 -39.72 41.62
C ARG A 9 14.68 -39.84 40.23
N THR A 10 15.96 -40.01 40.23
CA THR A 10 16.83 -40.49 39.19
C THR A 10 16.52 -41.96 38.90
N LEU A 11 16.42 -42.31 37.62
CA LEU A 11 16.57 -43.68 37.17
C LEU A 11 17.43 -43.70 35.90
N LEU A 12 18.64 -44.16 36.08
CA LEU A 12 19.54 -44.62 35.03
C LEU A 12 18.98 -45.94 34.46
N GLY A 13 18.98 -46.07 33.18
CA GLY A 13 18.73 -47.31 32.46
C GLY A 13 19.57 -47.33 31.20
N THR A 14 20.67 -48.03 31.27
CA THR A 14 21.64 -48.32 30.19
C THR A 14 21.13 -49.51 29.38
N ALA A 15 21.09 -49.40 28.04
CA ALA A 15 21.25 -50.53 27.12
C ALA A 15 21.43 -50.04 25.67
N LEU A 16 22.56 -50.24 25.20
CA LEU A 16 23.13 -51.04 24.12
C LEU A 16 22.82 -50.62 22.67
N LEU A 17 23.94 -50.34 22.06
CA LEU A 17 24.28 -50.24 20.65
C LEU A 17 23.68 -51.35 19.78
N THR A 18 23.11 -51.00 18.62
CA THR A 18 23.42 -51.71 17.36
C THR A 18 23.36 -50.67 16.24
N GLY A 19 24.50 -50.52 15.59
CA GLY A 19 24.66 -49.65 14.44
C GLY A 19 24.07 -50.26 13.17
N LEU A 20 23.60 -49.39 12.31
CA LEU A 20 23.55 -49.62 10.85
C LEU A 20 23.90 -48.27 10.21
N ALA A 21 25.10 -48.15 9.78
CA ALA A 21 25.55 -47.14 8.85
C ALA A 21 24.86 -47.41 7.51
N ALA A 22 23.94 -46.54 7.12
CA ALA A 22 23.54 -46.38 5.75
C ALA A 22 24.13 -45.06 5.27
N CYS A 23 25.29 -45.11 4.69
CA CYS A 23 25.83 -44.04 3.85
C CYS A 23 24.91 -43.98 2.61
N SER A 24 23.98 -43.04 2.61
CA SER A 24 23.35 -42.58 1.38
C SER A 24 24.18 -41.40 0.91
N SER A 25 24.99 -41.61 -0.08
CA SER A 25 25.64 -40.61 -0.90
C SER A 25 24.56 -39.85 -1.67
N ASN A 26 24.05 -38.77 -1.13
CA ASN A 26 23.29 -37.81 -1.89
C ASN A 26 24.27 -37.01 -2.74
N ASP A 27 24.43 -37.43 -3.98
CA ASP A 27 25.08 -36.65 -5.01
C ASP A 27 24.15 -35.48 -5.35
N PRO A 28 24.55 -34.19 -5.09
CA PRO A 28 23.69 -33.03 -5.32
C PRO A 28 23.44 -32.73 -6.82
N LEU A 29 23.96 -33.56 -7.72
CA LEU A 29 23.83 -33.40 -9.17
C LEU A 29 22.91 -34.43 -9.84
N ASN A 30 22.27 -35.32 -9.10
CA ASN A 30 21.34 -36.32 -9.67
C ASN A 30 19.99 -36.26 -8.91
N SER A 31 19.32 -35.14 -9.02
CA SER A 31 17.90 -35.03 -8.68
C SER A 31 17.09 -35.27 -9.93
N ASP A 32 16.94 -36.54 -10.28
CA ASP A 32 15.83 -36.97 -11.14
C ASP A 32 14.52 -36.71 -10.40
N GLY A 33 13.73 -35.90 -11.04
CA GLY A 33 12.38 -35.46 -10.87
C GLY A 33 11.50 -36.08 -9.80
N SER A 34 10.82 -35.23 -9.20
CA SER A 34 9.44 -35.27 -8.71
C SER A 34 9.32 -34.57 -7.38
N GLY A 35 8.76 -33.41 -7.42
CA GLY A 35 8.31 -32.68 -6.23
C GLY A 35 9.02 -31.35 -6.00
N SER A 36 9.18 -30.54 -7.04
CA SER A 36 9.25 -29.10 -6.84
C SER A 36 7.88 -28.66 -6.33
N GLY A 37 7.68 -28.72 -5.05
CA GLY A 37 6.63 -27.97 -4.40
C GLY A 37 6.97 -26.50 -4.68
N SER A 38 6.45 -25.95 -5.80
CA SER A 38 6.46 -24.53 -6.01
C SER A 38 5.73 -23.92 -4.82
N ALA A 39 6.46 -23.21 -3.98
CA ALA A 39 5.81 -22.46 -2.90
C ALA A 39 4.74 -21.59 -3.57
N ASP A 40 3.49 -21.74 -3.15
CA ASP A 40 2.39 -20.95 -3.71
C ASP A 40 2.75 -19.48 -3.60
N LEU A 41 2.68 -18.77 -4.71
CA LEU A 41 2.89 -17.32 -4.72
C LEU A 41 1.61 -16.65 -4.20
N ILE A 42 1.76 -15.77 -3.20
CA ILE A 42 0.63 -15.08 -2.59
C ILE A 42 0.57 -13.65 -3.12
N VAL A 43 -0.47 -13.36 -3.89
CA VAL A 43 -0.77 -12.02 -4.40
C VAL A 43 -1.75 -11.33 -3.47
N GLY A 44 -1.42 -10.13 -3.03
CA GLY A 44 -2.24 -9.33 -2.15
C GLY A 44 -2.63 -7.97 -2.72
N SER A 45 -3.59 -7.30 -2.06
CA SER A 45 -3.98 -5.92 -2.37
C SER A 45 -4.10 -5.05 -1.13
N ALA A 46 -4.02 -3.73 -1.33
CA ALA A 46 -4.50 -2.76 -0.35
C ALA A 46 -6.03 -2.85 -0.19
N ASN A 47 -6.59 -2.07 0.73
CA ASN A 47 -8.01 -2.10 1.11
C ASN A 47 -8.93 -1.21 0.24
N PHE A 48 -8.61 -1.05 -1.04
CA PHE A 48 -9.44 -0.31 -1.99
C PHE A 48 -9.56 -1.04 -3.32
N THR A 49 -10.67 -0.81 -4.01
CA THR A 49 -11.13 -1.60 -5.16
C THR A 49 -10.12 -1.65 -6.31
N GLU A 50 -9.48 -0.54 -6.66
CA GLU A 50 -8.52 -0.52 -7.77
C GLU A 50 -7.30 -1.41 -7.49
N SER A 51 -6.75 -1.35 -6.27
CA SER A 51 -5.63 -2.22 -5.89
C SER A 51 -6.03 -3.70 -5.98
N GLU A 52 -7.25 -4.04 -5.59
CA GLU A 52 -7.77 -5.41 -5.69
C GLU A 52 -7.91 -5.86 -7.14
N ILE A 53 -8.43 -5.00 -8.02
CA ILE A 53 -8.55 -5.29 -9.47
C ILE A 53 -7.18 -5.51 -10.08
N ILE A 54 -6.20 -4.64 -9.80
CA ILE A 54 -4.84 -4.79 -10.35
C ILE A 54 -4.16 -6.05 -9.80
N ALA A 55 -4.34 -6.36 -8.51
CA ALA A 55 -3.83 -7.59 -7.91
C ALA A 55 -4.43 -8.83 -8.57
N GLU A 56 -5.73 -8.81 -8.88
CA GLU A 56 -6.39 -9.91 -9.59
C GLU A 56 -5.87 -10.05 -11.03
N VAL A 57 -5.61 -8.95 -11.74
CA VAL A 57 -4.97 -8.97 -13.07
C VAL A 57 -3.58 -9.62 -12.98
N TYR A 58 -2.78 -9.30 -11.98
CA TYR A 58 -1.48 -9.93 -11.76
C TYR A 58 -1.63 -11.43 -11.45
N ALA A 59 -2.55 -11.79 -10.56
CA ALA A 59 -2.80 -13.18 -10.21
C ALA A 59 -3.17 -14.02 -11.42
N GLN A 60 -4.15 -13.58 -12.21
CA GLN A 60 -4.59 -14.27 -13.41
C GLN A 60 -3.49 -14.34 -14.48
N SER A 61 -2.72 -13.27 -14.67
CA SER A 61 -1.60 -13.27 -15.62
C SER A 61 -0.54 -14.30 -15.25
N LEU A 62 -0.22 -14.45 -13.98
CA LEU A 62 0.73 -15.44 -13.49
C LEU A 62 0.19 -16.88 -13.61
N GLU A 63 -1.11 -17.07 -13.40
CA GLU A 63 -1.77 -18.36 -13.58
C GLU A 63 -1.74 -18.81 -15.04
N THR A 64 -1.79 -17.90 -16.02
CA THR A 64 -1.69 -18.25 -17.45
C THR A 64 -0.35 -18.88 -17.82
N VAL A 65 0.70 -18.62 -17.05
CA VAL A 65 2.03 -19.21 -17.25
C VAL A 65 2.32 -20.37 -16.28
N GLY A 66 1.27 -20.90 -15.62
CA GLY A 66 1.33 -22.11 -14.81
C GLY A 66 1.79 -21.91 -13.36
N ILE A 67 1.83 -20.67 -12.86
CA ILE A 67 2.17 -20.38 -11.45
C ILE A 67 0.91 -20.54 -10.61
N THR A 68 1.00 -21.32 -9.52
CA THR A 68 -0.11 -21.44 -8.57
C THR A 68 -0.17 -20.21 -7.69
N ILE A 69 -1.32 -19.52 -7.67
CA ILE A 69 -1.52 -18.25 -6.95
C ILE A 69 -2.53 -18.44 -5.82
N LYS A 70 -2.15 -17.97 -4.63
CA LYS A 70 -3.08 -17.68 -3.53
C LYS A 70 -3.37 -16.19 -3.50
N ARG A 71 -4.61 -15.84 -3.19
CA ARG A 71 -5.09 -14.45 -3.12
C ARG A 71 -5.27 -14.03 -1.67
N ARG A 72 -4.77 -12.85 -1.33
CA ARG A 72 -4.95 -12.22 -0.04
C ARG A 72 -5.31 -10.75 -0.26
N MET A 73 -6.58 -10.54 -0.65
CA MET A 73 -7.07 -9.21 -1.02
C MET A 73 -7.47 -8.39 0.20
N GLN A 74 -7.54 -7.07 0.04
CA GLN A 74 -8.01 -6.11 1.04
C GLN A 74 -7.29 -6.22 2.39
N ILE A 75 -5.98 -6.37 2.38
CA ILE A 75 -5.14 -6.60 3.58
C ILE A 75 -5.24 -5.43 4.57
N GLY A 76 -5.30 -4.20 4.06
CA GLY A 76 -5.31 -3.00 4.87
C GLY A 76 -4.60 -1.82 4.22
N ALA A 77 -4.26 -0.82 5.04
CA ALA A 77 -3.46 0.32 4.61
C ALA A 77 -1.99 -0.08 4.35
N ARG A 78 -1.21 0.84 3.77
CA ARG A 78 0.16 0.56 3.28
C ARG A 78 1.09 -0.03 4.33
N ASP A 79 1.04 0.44 5.54
CA ASP A 79 1.84 -0.06 6.65
C ASP A 79 1.55 -1.54 6.97
N VAL A 80 0.32 -1.99 6.77
CA VAL A 80 -0.10 -3.37 7.03
C VAL A 80 0.42 -4.31 5.94
N TYR A 81 0.16 -4.02 4.66
CA TYR A 81 0.58 -4.92 3.59
C TYR A 81 2.08 -4.86 3.28
N VAL A 82 2.75 -3.73 3.53
CA VAL A 82 4.22 -3.66 3.45
C VAL A 82 4.86 -4.56 4.51
N LYS A 83 4.30 -4.59 5.72
CA LYS A 83 4.74 -5.53 6.76
C LYS A 83 4.49 -6.98 6.33
N ALA A 84 3.35 -7.29 5.71
CA ALA A 84 3.05 -8.62 5.18
C ALA A 84 4.01 -9.05 4.04
N LEU A 85 4.49 -8.10 3.23
CA LEU A 85 5.56 -8.35 2.26
C LEU A 85 6.91 -8.64 2.95
N GLN A 86 7.24 -7.89 3.99
CA GLN A 86 8.50 -8.05 4.73
C GLN A 86 8.58 -9.39 5.48
N ASP A 87 7.47 -9.86 6.03
CA ASP A 87 7.41 -11.14 6.76
C ASP A 87 7.12 -12.35 5.86
N GLY A 88 6.92 -12.12 4.55
CA GLY A 88 6.69 -13.16 3.56
C GLY A 88 5.28 -13.75 3.56
N SER A 89 4.35 -13.22 4.35
CA SER A 89 2.94 -13.65 4.35
C SER A 89 2.18 -13.20 3.08
N VAL A 90 2.78 -12.31 2.29
CA VAL A 90 2.40 -11.92 0.93
C VAL A 90 3.68 -11.78 0.10
N ASN A 91 3.64 -12.13 -1.18
CA ASN A 91 4.83 -12.10 -2.03
C ASN A 91 4.79 -11.01 -3.10
N LEU A 92 3.59 -10.59 -3.51
CA LEU A 92 3.38 -9.58 -4.55
C LEU A 92 2.18 -8.70 -4.21
N VAL A 93 2.35 -7.39 -4.32
CA VAL A 93 1.28 -6.39 -4.17
C VAL A 93 1.47 -5.32 -5.24
N PRO A 94 0.42 -4.89 -5.97
CA PRO A 94 0.49 -3.71 -6.82
C PRO A 94 0.65 -2.45 -5.98
N GLU A 95 1.47 -1.52 -6.47
CA GLU A 95 1.78 -0.29 -5.74
C GLU A 95 1.94 0.93 -6.67
N TYR A 96 1.82 2.10 -6.07
CA TYR A 96 2.00 3.40 -6.73
C TYR A 96 3.38 3.94 -6.37
N SER A 97 4.25 4.04 -7.36
CA SER A 97 5.67 4.30 -7.16
C SER A 97 5.97 5.57 -6.36
N GLY A 98 5.26 6.67 -6.66
CA GLY A 98 5.42 7.93 -5.94
C GLY A 98 5.01 7.84 -4.47
N ASN A 99 3.86 7.23 -4.20
CA ASN A 99 3.33 7.08 -2.85
C ASN A 99 4.14 6.09 -2.01
N LEU A 100 4.64 5.01 -2.62
CA LEU A 100 5.52 4.07 -1.94
C LEU A 100 6.89 4.70 -1.62
N LEU A 101 7.45 5.50 -2.54
CA LEU A 101 8.68 6.24 -2.28
C LEU A 101 8.51 7.18 -1.07
N GLN A 102 7.41 7.92 -1.00
CA GLN A 102 7.14 8.80 0.14
C GLN A 102 6.94 8.04 1.45
N PHE A 103 6.37 6.84 1.40
CA PHE A 103 6.21 5.98 2.57
C PHE A 103 7.56 5.57 3.16
N PHE A 104 8.53 5.18 2.34
CA PHE A 104 9.85 4.76 2.82
C PHE A 104 10.82 5.91 3.10
N GLN A 105 10.76 6.99 2.35
CA GLN A 105 11.78 8.05 2.38
C GLN A 105 11.25 9.39 2.89
N GLY A 106 9.91 9.54 3.07
CA GLY A 106 9.28 10.82 3.37
C GLY A 106 9.32 11.76 2.17
N ALA A 107 9.57 13.05 2.40
CA ALA A 107 9.61 14.04 1.33
C ALA A 107 10.78 13.73 0.37
N SER A 108 10.47 13.60 -0.92
CA SER A 108 11.42 13.39 -2.00
C SER A 108 11.36 14.55 -2.98
N SER A 109 12.50 14.91 -3.57
CA SER A 109 12.58 15.86 -4.68
C SER A 109 12.37 15.19 -6.04
N ALA A 110 12.28 13.86 -6.09
CA ALA A 110 12.00 13.11 -7.32
C ALA A 110 10.57 13.42 -7.78
N SER A 111 10.43 13.87 -9.04
CA SER A 111 9.17 14.35 -9.60
C SER A 111 8.82 13.73 -10.96
N ASP A 112 9.76 13.04 -11.59
CA ASP A 112 9.55 12.28 -12.82
C ASP A 112 9.67 10.77 -12.55
N GLU A 113 9.09 9.95 -13.43
CA GLU A 113 9.06 8.49 -13.28
C GLU A 113 10.46 7.90 -13.05
N LYS A 114 11.43 8.30 -13.85
CA LYS A 114 12.81 7.77 -13.80
C LYS A 114 13.47 8.05 -12.45
N SER A 115 13.36 9.28 -11.95
CA SER A 115 13.94 9.70 -10.67
C SER A 115 13.20 9.06 -9.49
N VAL A 116 11.87 8.94 -9.58
CA VAL A 116 11.05 8.25 -8.58
C VAL A 116 11.44 6.79 -8.49
N MET A 117 11.48 6.06 -9.61
CA MET A 117 11.84 4.64 -9.63
C MET A 117 13.27 4.39 -9.17
N ALA A 118 14.23 5.24 -9.56
CA ALA A 118 15.61 5.14 -9.11
C ALA A 118 15.75 5.34 -7.59
N SER A 119 14.98 6.26 -7.02
CA SER A 119 14.94 6.52 -5.58
C SER A 119 14.23 5.40 -4.82
N LEU A 120 13.11 4.92 -5.35
CA LEU A 120 12.30 3.85 -4.76
C LEU A 120 13.10 2.54 -4.66
N ARG A 121 13.79 2.13 -5.73
CA ARG A 121 14.64 0.92 -5.72
C ARG A 121 15.75 0.96 -4.66
N LYS A 122 16.17 2.16 -4.24
CA LYS A 122 17.14 2.33 -3.15
C LYS A 122 16.48 2.38 -1.77
N ALA A 123 15.23 2.81 -1.71
CA ALA A 123 14.52 3.03 -0.45
C ALA A 123 13.82 1.77 0.08
N VAL A 124 13.49 0.81 -0.80
CA VAL A 124 12.86 -0.44 -0.37
C VAL A 124 13.78 -1.26 0.52
N PRO A 125 13.26 -1.87 1.61
CA PRO A 125 14.03 -2.71 2.51
C PRO A 125 14.68 -3.92 1.82
N ALA A 126 15.77 -4.41 2.41
CA ALA A 126 16.40 -5.66 1.97
C ALA A 126 15.38 -6.82 1.97
N GLY A 127 15.46 -7.67 0.96
CA GLY A 127 14.50 -8.77 0.75
C GLY A 127 13.27 -8.39 -0.06
N MET A 128 13.06 -7.11 -0.35
CA MET A 128 12.02 -6.62 -1.25
C MET A 128 12.62 -6.08 -2.55
N SER A 129 11.84 -6.13 -3.62
CA SER A 129 12.22 -5.56 -4.91
C SER A 129 11.02 -4.85 -5.55
N VAL A 130 11.32 -3.95 -6.46
CA VAL A 130 10.32 -3.21 -7.24
C VAL A 130 10.48 -3.59 -8.71
N GLY A 131 9.37 -4.00 -9.33
CA GLY A 131 9.32 -4.31 -10.76
C GLY A 131 9.48 -3.07 -11.65
N GLU A 132 9.34 -3.26 -12.93
CA GLU A 132 9.26 -2.14 -13.87
C GLU A 132 7.89 -1.44 -13.74
N PRO A 133 7.86 -0.10 -13.88
CA PRO A 133 6.61 0.64 -13.78
C PRO A 133 5.72 0.33 -15.01
N SER A 134 4.41 0.30 -14.78
CA SER A 134 3.42 0.32 -15.86
C SER A 134 3.39 1.71 -16.50
N ALA A 135 3.04 1.78 -17.78
CA ALA A 135 2.72 3.04 -18.44
C ALA A 135 1.40 3.67 -17.97
N ALA A 136 0.56 2.88 -17.27
CA ALA A 136 -0.66 3.39 -16.65
C ALA A 136 -0.30 4.33 -15.50
N GLN A 137 -1.08 5.41 -15.36
CA GLN A 137 -0.90 6.41 -14.32
C GLN A 137 -2.19 6.55 -13.51
N ASP A 138 -2.01 6.64 -12.21
CA ASP A 138 -3.01 7.11 -11.28
C ASP A 138 -2.36 8.17 -10.37
N ALA A 139 -2.98 9.33 -10.29
CA ALA A 139 -2.45 10.47 -9.56
C ALA A 139 -3.49 11.03 -8.59
N ASP A 140 -3.02 11.56 -7.46
CA ASP A 140 -3.82 12.38 -6.58
C ASP A 140 -4.31 13.63 -7.34
N SER A 141 -5.59 13.97 -7.21
CA SER A 141 -6.23 15.08 -7.90
C SER A 141 -7.12 15.87 -6.95
N TRP A 142 -6.94 17.19 -6.90
CA TRP A 142 -7.80 18.07 -6.14
C TRP A 142 -9.10 18.36 -6.88
N CYS A 143 -10.23 17.98 -6.28
CA CYS A 143 -11.55 18.09 -6.87
C CYS A 143 -12.47 18.97 -6.01
N VAL A 144 -13.26 19.80 -6.69
CA VAL A 144 -14.41 20.56 -6.17
C VAL A 144 -15.65 20.20 -6.97
N THR A 145 -16.85 20.50 -6.46
CA THR A 145 -18.06 20.38 -7.29
C THR A 145 -18.10 21.51 -8.33
N THR A 146 -18.76 21.25 -9.46
CA THR A 146 -19.01 22.27 -10.50
C THR A 146 -19.74 23.50 -9.93
N GLU A 147 -20.71 23.26 -9.03
CA GLU A 147 -21.44 24.33 -8.35
C GLU A 147 -20.51 25.20 -7.48
N PHE A 148 -19.63 24.58 -6.68
CA PHE A 148 -18.65 25.31 -5.88
C PHE A 148 -17.71 26.14 -6.75
N SER A 149 -17.17 25.55 -7.82
CA SER A 149 -16.32 26.23 -8.80
C SER A 149 -17.00 27.48 -9.37
N HIS A 150 -18.25 27.36 -9.85
CA HIS A 150 -18.99 28.47 -10.41
C HIS A 150 -19.33 29.56 -9.38
N THR A 151 -19.81 29.14 -8.21
CA THR A 151 -20.25 30.07 -7.14
C THR A 151 -19.09 30.89 -6.59
N HIS A 152 -17.95 30.26 -6.38
CA HIS A 152 -16.77 30.89 -5.81
C HIS A 152 -15.74 31.34 -6.86
N LYS A 153 -16.01 31.12 -8.15
CA LYS A 153 -15.12 31.46 -9.28
C LYS A 153 -13.74 30.79 -9.13
N VAL A 154 -13.71 29.56 -8.63
CA VAL A 154 -12.51 28.74 -8.48
C VAL A 154 -12.30 27.91 -9.72
N THR A 155 -11.28 28.21 -10.51
CA THR A 155 -10.92 27.49 -11.74
C THR A 155 -9.51 26.90 -11.65
N SER A 156 -8.76 27.28 -10.64
CA SER A 156 -7.40 26.81 -10.36
C SER A 156 -7.14 26.70 -8.86
N LEU A 157 -6.09 25.99 -8.46
CA LEU A 157 -5.71 25.89 -7.05
C LEU A 157 -5.29 27.24 -6.44
N THR A 158 -4.79 28.17 -7.26
CA THR A 158 -4.44 29.53 -6.81
C THR A 158 -5.67 30.37 -6.44
N ASP A 159 -6.83 30.11 -7.07
CA ASP A 159 -8.07 30.84 -6.78
C ASP A 159 -8.59 30.51 -5.37
N LEU A 160 -8.24 29.33 -4.84
CA LEU A 160 -8.59 28.94 -3.47
C LEU A 160 -8.06 29.92 -2.40
N ALA A 161 -7.01 30.68 -2.73
CA ALA A 161 -6.45 31.70 -1.83
C ALA A 161 -7.37 32.90 -1.60
N THR A 162 -8.38 33.09 -2.46
CA THR A 162 -9.36 34.18 -2.36
C THR A 162 -10.54 33.89 -1.45
N LEU A 163 -10.64 32.66 -0.94
CA LEU A 163 -11.74 32.21 -0.08
C LEU A 163 -11.53 32.63 1.37
N ASP A 164 -12.63 32.88 2.07
CA ASP A 164 -12.61 33.16 3.52
C ASP A 164 -12.45 31.89 4.38
N SER A 165 -12.87 30.74 3.85
CA SER A 165 -12.78 29.44 4.51
C SER A 165 -12.74 28.34 3.46
N LEU A 166 -11.96 27.28 3.72
CA LEU A 166 -11.84 26.11 2.84
C LEU A 166 -11.86 24.84 3.68
N LYS A 167 -12.92 24.02 3.52
CA LYS A 167 -13.04 22.71 4.14
C LYS A 167 -12.44 21.67 3.20
N VAL A 168 -11.35 21.04 3.62
CA VAL A 168 -10.59 20.06 2.83
C VAL A 168 -10.80 18.67 3.39
N GLY A 169 -11.19 17.72 2.55
CA GLY A 169 -11.33 16.31 2.90
C GLY A 169 -10.29 15.44 2.21
N GLY A 170 -9.89 14.35 2.85
CA GLY A 170 -9.01 13.34 2.26
C GLY A 170 -8.48 12.36 3.29
N ASN A 171 -7.70 11.40 2.82
CA ASN A 171 -7.10 10.40 3.69
C ASN A 171 -6.26 11.03 4.80
N PRO A 172 -6.20 10.43 6.00
CA PRO A 172 -5.47 10.99 7.14
C PRO A 172 -4.01 11.36 6.82
N GLU A 173 -3.32 10.54 6.05
CA GLU A 173 -1.93 10.76 5.62
C GLU A 173 -1.76 11.96 4.69
N LEU A 174 -2.80 12.38 3.95
CA LEU A 174 -2.76 13.53 3.07
C LEU A 174 -2.37 14.81 3.81
N LYS A 175 -2.75 14.92 5.09
CA LYS A 175 -2.40 16.06 5.94
C LYS A 175 -0.89 16.32 6.00
N GLU A 176 -0.10 15.25 5.96
CA GLU A 176 1.36 15.31 6.07
C GLU A 176 2.08 15.27 4.72
N ARG A 177 1.34 15.01 3.63
CA ARG A 177 1.93 14.92 2.30
C ARG A 177 2.35 16.29 1.76
N PRO A 178 3.45 16.35 0.96
CA PRO A 178 3.93 17.60 0.37
C PRO A 178 2.91 18.30 -0.53
N TYR A 179 2.01 17.53 -1.15
CA TYR A 179 0.95 18.01 -2.01
C TYR A 179 -0.41 18.14 -1.31
N GLY A 180 -0.49 17.79 -0.04
CA GLY A 180 -1.68 17.97 0.79
C GLY A 180 -1.93 19.44 1.20
N PRO A 181 -2.63 19.71 2.30
CA PRO A 181 -2.93 21.07 2.78
C PRO A 181 -1.70 21.95 2.90
N LYS A 182 -0.56 21.40 3.34
CA LYS A 182 0.72 22.12 3.37
C LYS A 182 1.20 22.54 1.98
N GLY A 183 0.95 21.70 0.98
CA GLY A 183 1.24 21.98 -0.42
C GLY A 183 0.38 23.10 -0.99
N LEU A 184 -0.92 23.12 -0.67
CA LEU A 184 -1.81 24.21 -1.05
C LEU A 184 -1.28 25.55 -0.56
N THR A 185 -0.82 25.63 0.68
CA THR A 185 -0.23 26.85 1.23
C THR A 185 1.09 27.20 0.57
N LYS A 186 2.01 26.25 0.43
CA LYS A 186 3.38 26.52 -0.04
C LYS A 186 3.45 26.81 -1.55
N ALA A 187 2.69 26.07 -2.36
CA ALA A 187 2.79 26.16 -3.82
C ALA A 187 1.75 27.11 -4.44
N TYR A 188 0.57 27.22 -3.81
CA TYR A 188 -0.56 27.96 -4.39
C TYR A 188 -0.99 29.18 -3.56
N GLY A 189 -0.30 29.47 -2.45
CA GLY A 189 -0.54 30.66 -1.65
C GLY A 189 -1.82 30.61 -0.80
N VAL A 190 -2.47 29.46 -0.66
CA VAL A 190 -3.67 29.32 0.14
C VAL A 190 -3.33 29.53 1.62
N PRO A 191 -3.93 30.53 2.31
CA PRO A 191 -3.60 30.77 3.71
C PRO A 191 -3.95 29.56 4.59
N SER A 192 -3.01 29.08 5.38
CA SER A 192 -3.26 27.94 6.28
C SER A 192 -4.38 28.20 7.30
N SER A 193 -4.63 29.46 7.64
CA SER A 193 -5.67 29.89 8.58
C SER A 193 -7.09 29.60 8.09
N ILE A 194 -7.32 29.56 6.77
CA ILE A 194 -8.64 29.27 6.20
C ILE A 194 -8.87 27.77 6.01
N VAL A 195 -7.81 26.94 6.00
CA VAL A 195 -7.88 25.50 5.70
C VAL A 195 -8.31 24.71 6.93
N LYS A 196 -9.44 24.01 6.81
CA LYS A 196 -9.96 23.07 7.82
C LYS A 196 -9.94 21.66 7.26
N PHE A 197 -9.01 20.83 7.72
CA PHE A 197 -8.86 19.48 7.22
C PHE A 197 -9.73 18.48 7.99
N THR A 198 -10.47 17.64 7.25
CA THR A 198 -11.26 16.52 7.75
C THR A 198 -10.68 15.22 7.20
N ALA A 199 -10.26 14.33 8.09
CA ALA A 199 -9.78 13.00 7.70
C ALA A 199 -10.94 12.10 7.29
N LEU A 200 -10.85 11.49 6.11
CA LEU A 200 -11.80 10.54 5.53
C LEU A 200 -11.03 9.25 5.21
N SER A 201 -11.35 8.16 5.93
CA SER A 201 -10.54 6.93 5.89
C SER A 201 -11.13 5.88 4.95
N ASP A 202 -11.43 6.28 3.71
CA ASP A 202 -11.98 5.39 2.69
C ASP A 202 -11.17 5.35 1.37
N SER A 203 -9.92 5.81 1.43
CA SER A 203 -8.99 5.80 0.28
C SER A 203 -9.55 6.54 -0.93
N SER A 204 -10.07 7.75 -0.71
CA SER A 204 -10.70 8.60 -1.74
C SER A 204 -11.91 7.94 -2.42
N GLY A 205 -12.62 7.10 -1.68
CA GLY A 205 -13.75 6.32 -2.13
C GLY A 205 -15.11 7.02 -1.96
N PRO A 206 -16.19 6.22 -1.85
CA PRO A 206 -17.58 6.73 -1.82
C PRO A 206 -17.87 7.71 -0.68
N LEU A 207 -17.23 7.56 0.50
CA LEU A 207 -17.44 8.50 1.62
C LEU A 207 -16.85 9.86 1.30
N THR A 208 -15.66 9.90 0.68
CA THR A 208 -15.00 11.12 0.24
C THR A 208 -15.83 11.84 -0.81
N VAL A 209 -16.33 11.13 -1.84
CA VAL A 209 -17.21 11.68 -2.86
C VAL A 209 -18.52 12.20 -2.24
N LYS A 210 -19.12 11.45 -1.32
CA LYS A 210 -20.35 11.88 -0.63
C LYS A 210 -20.10 13.13 0.23
N ALA A 211 -18.97 13.22 0.92
CA ALA A 211 -18.64 14.40 1.71
C ALA A 211 -18.50 15.66 0.83
N LEU A 212 -17.94 15.52 -0.38
CA LEU A 212 -17.85 16.59 -1.36
C LEU A 212 -19.24 16.99 -1.89
N THR A 213 -20.01 16.03 -2.40
CA THR A 213 -21.29 16.30 -3.05
C THR A 213 -22.37 16.79 -2.07
N SER A 214 -22.26 16.48 -0.78
CA SER A 214 -23.12 16.99 0.28
C SER A 214 -22.72 18.36 0.83
N GLY A 215 -21.58 18.93 0.40
CA GLY A 215 -21.04 20.19 0.94
C GLY A 215 -20.47 20.07 2.37
N THR A 216 -20.26 18.85 2.87
CA THR A 216 -19.57 18.63 4.14
C THR A 216 -18.13 19.14 4.05
N VAL A 217 -17.49 18.93 2.90
CA VAL A 217 -16.19 19.50 2.52
C VAL A 217 -16.31 20.20 1.16
N ASP A 218 -15.40 21.14 0.88
CA ASP A 218 -15.43 21.98 -0.31
C ASP A 218 -14.43 21.48 -1.35
N LEU A 219 -13.32 20.87 -0.90
CA LEU A 219 -12.22 20.36 -1.71
C LEU A 219 -11.83 18.99 -1.20
N VAL A 220 -11.64 18.03 -2.10
CA VAL A 220 -11.17 16.68 -1.75
C VAL A 220 -10.03 16.25 -2.67
N ASP A 221 -9.24 15.32 -2.16
CA ASP A 221 -8.30 14.54 -2.94
C ASP A 221 -8.99 13.27 -3.46
N LEU A 222 -9.05 13.12 -4.79
CA LEU A 222 -9.55 11.93 -5.48
C LEU A 222 -8.47 11.42 -6.45
N TYR A 223 -8.51 10.13 -6.75
CA TYR A 223 -7.57 9.54 -7.70
C TYR A 223 -8.06 9.72 -9.14
N THR A 224 -7.16 10.00 -10.07
CA THR A 224 -7.52 10.24 -11.48
C THR A 224 -8.20 9.05 -12.16
N THR A 225 -8.04 7.85 -11.62
CA THR A 225 -8.70 6.61 -12.07
C THR A 225 -10.07 6.38 -11.39
N CYS A 226 -10.48 7.24 -10.44
CA CYS A 226 -11.74 7.07 -9.72
C CYS A 226 -12.93 7.34 -10.64
N LEU A 227 -13.70 6.32 -10.97
CA LEU A 227 -14.89 6.43 -11.83
C LEU A 227 -16.08 7.13 -11.17
N LEU A 228 -16.05 7.29 -9.82
CA LEU A 228 -17.18 7.86 -9.07
C LEU A 228 -17.41 9.35 -9.37
N TYR A 229 -16.40 10.10 -9.81
CA TYR A 229 -16.54 11.50 -10.14
C TYR A 229 -16.54 11.77 -11.67
N THR A 230 -16.25 10.76 -12.49
CA THR A 230 -16.28 10.87 -13.95
C THR A 230 -17.60 10.45 -14.56
N SER A 231 -18.50 9.83 -13.78
CA SER A 231 -19.78 9.32 -14.26
C SER A 231 -20.87 10.38 -14.42
N ASP A 232 -20.69 11.57 -13.86
CA ASP A 232 -21.67 12.68 -13.89
C ASP A 232 -21.19 13.90 -14.67
N ALA A 233 -20.19 13.73 -15.53
CA ALA A 233 -19.65 14.78 -16.38
C ALA A 233 -20.29 14.76 -17.78
#